data_81f5d1dab465eb417213e1fc7f7f7989
#
_entry.id   81f5d1dab465eb417213e1fc7f7f7989
#
_cell.length_a   1.000
_cell.length_b   1.000
_cell.length_c   1.000
_cell.angle_alpha   90.00
_cell.angle_beta   90.00
_cell.angle_gamma   90.00
#
_symmetry.space_group_name_H-M   'P 1'
#
loop_
_entity.id
_entity.type
_entity.pdbx_description
1 polymer ?
#
loop_
_entity_poly.entity_id
_entity_poly.type
_entity_poly.pdbx_seq_one_letter_code
_entity_poly.pdbx_strand_id
1 'polypeptide(L)'
;MLDHRASTLTGLLLPLADRTLILPNVAVAELIDYQQGTFDLDSPPWYLGRVLWRERWIALISFESACGGRTVIGERARIVVLNALGGRPELKFMALLVQGIPRSCKLDSQLSYVDVPLAALEKAAVQVAEQVAKVPDLLALEELLVQGL
;
A
#
# COMPACT_ATOMS: atom_id res chain seq x y z
N MET A 1 31.45 3.19 10.50
CA MET A 1 31.11 3.66 10.20
C MET A 1 30.02 3.68 9.41
N LEU A 2 29.53 3.22 8.94
CA LEU A 2 28.51 3.23 8.18
C LEU A 2 27.27 2.88 8.72
N ASP A 3 27.17 2.57 9.88
CA ASP A 3 25.99 2.02 10.39
C ASP A 3 24.91 2.98 10.67
N HIS A 4 25.19 4.26 10.84
CA HIS A 4 24.07 5.12 11.03
C HIS A 4 23.25 5.29 9.77
N ARG A 5 23.73 4.85 8.65
CA ARG A 5 22.91 4.87 7.48
C ARG A 5 21.78 3.85 7.55
N ALA A 6 22.04 2.73 8.21
CA ALA A 6 21.01 1.72 8.37
C ALA A 6 19.92 2.20 9.31
N SER A 7 20.21 3.12 10.23
CA SER A 7 19.23 3.61 11.16
C SER A 7 18.43 4.79 10.62
N THR A 8 18.68 5.22 9.38
CA THR A 8 17.98 6.34 8.79
C THR A 8 17.31 5.95 7.49
N LEU A 9 16.64 4.79 7.51
CA LEU A 9 15.88 4.34 6.35
C LEU A 9 14.73 5.29 6.08
N THR A 10 14.42 5.46 4.82
CA THR A 10 13.31 6.29 4.41
C THR A 10 12.05 5.46 4.27
N GLY A 11 10.98 5.94 4.86
CA GLY A 11 9.66 5.37 4.68
C GLY A 11 8.78 6.31 3.90
N LEU A 12 7.64 5.80 3.45
CA LEU A 12 6.63 6.60 2.77
C LEU A 12 5.31 6.47 3.51
N LEU A 13 4.66 7.60 3.70
CA LEU A 13 3.31 7.66 4.25
C LEU A 13 2.34 7.77 3.09
N LEU A 14 1.47 6.78 2.95
CA LEU A 14 0.49 6.73 1.88
C LEU A 14 -0.87 7.15 2.43
N PRO A 15 -1.41 8.29 1.96
CA PRO A 15 -2.72 8.73 2.44
C PRO A 15 -3.83 7.93 1.78
N LEU A 16 -4.60 7.22 2.59
CA LEU A 16 -5.81 6.53 2.13
C LEU A 16 -7.03 7.30 2.61
N ALA A 17 -8.21 6.84 2.24
CA ALA A 17 -9.44 7.54 2.61
C ALA A 17 -9.71 7.50 4.11
N ASP A 18 -9.41 6.37 4.75
CA ASP A 18 -9.74 6.16 6.16
C ASP A 18 -8.53 5.91 7.07
N ARG A 19 -7.33 5.94 6.52
CA ARG A 19 -6.10 5.69 7.29
C ARG A 19 -4.89 6.17 6.51
N THR A 20 -3.74 6.18 7.18
CA THR A 20 -2.46 6.40 6.52
C THR A 20 -1.64 5.13 6.68
N LEU A 21 -1.07 4.64 5.58
CA LEU A 21 -0.16 3.50 5.63
C LEU A 21 1.27 4.00 5.68
N ILE A 22 2.16 3.19 6.23
CA ILE A 22 3.59 3.48 6.24
C ILE A 22 4.33 2.26 5.72
N LEU A 23 5.18 2.47 4.73
CA LEU A 23 5.98 1.41 4.11
C LEU A 23 7.41 1.86 3.97
N PRO A 24 8.36 0.90 3.90
CA PRO A 24 9.72 1.24 3.49
C PRO A 24 9.71 1.75 2.04
N ASN A 25 10.57 2.72 1.76
CA ASN A 25 10.68 3.29 0.42
C ASN A 25 10.92 2.22 -0.64
N VAL A 26 11.71 1.19 -0.32
CA VAL A 26 12.05 0.13 -1.26
C VAL A 26 10.84 -0.71 -1.69
N ALA A 27 9.76 -0.65 -0.94
CA ALA A 27 8.55 -1.38 -1.31
C ALA A 27 7.79 -0.71 -2.46
N VAL A 28 8.09 0.54 -2.76
CA VAL A 28 7.39 1.32 -3.77
C VAL A 28 8.21 1.37 -5.04
N ALA A 29 7.62 0.95 -6.16
CA ALA A 29 8.26 1.02 -7.46
C ALA A 29 8.05 2.37 -8.11
N GLU A 30 6.83 2.89 -8.06
CA GLU A 30 6.52 4.17 -8.73
C GLU A 30 5.18 4.73 -8.26
N LEU A 31 5.07 6.05 -8.27
CA LEU A 31 3.81 6.76 -8.08
C LEU A 31 3.34 7.19 -9.48
N ILE A 32 2.11 6.83 -9.84
CA ILE A 32 1.56 7.17 -11.15
C ILE A 32 0.20 7.84 -11.01
N ASP A 33 -0.25 8.44 -12.09
CA ASP A 33 -1.57 9.06 -12.12
C ASP A 33 -2.65 8.00 -12.00
N TYR A 34 -3.80 8.41 -11.48
CA TYR A 34 -4.93 7.50 -11.38
C TYR A 34 -5.40 7.08 -12.78
N GLN A 35 -5.70 5.81 -12.93
CA GLN A 35 -6.32 5.23 -14.11
C GLN A 35 -7.46 4.36 -13.64
N GLN A 36 -8.55 4.38 -14.38
CA GLN A 36 -9.64 3.48 -14.09
C GLN A 36 -9.24 2.08 -14.55
N GLY A 37 -9.41 1.10 -13.67
CA GLY A 37 -9.06 -0.28 -14.00
C GLY A 37 -10.12 -0.95 -14.86
N THR A 38 -9.72 -2.05 -15.50
CA THR A 38 -10.61 -2.89 -16.29
C THR A 38 -10.86 -4.17 -15.50
N PHE A 39 -12.12 -4.46 -15.17
CA PHE A 39 -12.45 -5.62 -14.36
C PHE A 39 -13.82 -6.17 -14.71
N ASP A 40 -14.06 -7.41 -14.27
CA ASP A 40 -15.35 -8.08 -14.46
C ASP A 40 -16.29 -7.75 -13.31
N LEU A 41 -17.61 -7.83 -13.56
CA LEU A 41 -18.60 -7.50 -12.56
C LEU A 41 -18.60 -8.44 -11.36
N ASP A 42 -18.07 -9.66 -11.53
CA ASP A 42 -18.04 -10.65 -10.46
C ASP A 42 -16.81 -10.52 -9.56
N SER A 43 -16.00 -9.51 -9.78
CA SER A 43 -14.77 -9.33 -8.99
C SER A 43 -15.09 -8.90 -7.56
N PRO A 44 -14.23 -9.25 -6.60
CA PRO A 44 -14.42 -8.78 -5.21
C PRO A 44 -14.36 -7.25 -5.14
N PRO A 45 -15.03 -6.64 -4.15
CA PRO A 45 -15.08 -5.18 -4.04
C PRO A 45 -13.71 -4.50 -3.90
N TRP A 46 -12.72 -5.19 -3.35
CA TRP A 46 -11.39 -4.62 -3.18
C TRP A 46 -10.56 -4.63 -4.47
N TYR A 47 -10.98 -5.40 -5.47
CA TYR A 47 -10.27 -5.47 -6.73
C TYR A 47 -10.84 -4.42 -7.67
N LEU A 48 -10.02 -3.45 -8.04
CA LEU A 48 -10.45 -2.33 -8.87
C LEU A 48 -10.07 -2.51 -10.33
N GLY A 49 -9.71 -3.73 -10.71
CA GLY A 49 -9.37 -4.04 -12.08
C GLY A 49 -7.88 -4.02 -12.32
N ARG A 50 -7.50 -4.04 -13.60
CA ARG A 50 -6.09 -4.00 -13.97
C ARG A 50 -5.79 -2.68 -14.65
N VAL A 51 -4.61 -2.17 -14.37
CA VAL A 51 -4.11 -0.93 -14.99
C VAL A 51 -2.81 -1.25 -15.71
N LEU A 52 -2.55 -0.47 -16.75
CA LEU A 52 -1.35 -0.67 -17.57
C LEU A 52 -0.21 0.17 -17.00
N TRP A 53 0.93 -0.50 -16.74
CA TRP A 53 2.12 0.16 -16.24
C TRP A 53 3.35 -0.51 -16.87
N ARG A 54 4.16 0.27 -17.56
CA ARG A 54 5.37 -0.21 -18.23
C ARG A 54 5.12 -1.49 -19.03
N GLU A 55 4.07 -1.44 -19.86
CA GLU A 55 3.69 -2.55 -20.74
C GLU A 55 3.26 -3.80 -19.98
N ARG A 56 2.88 -3.65 -18.71
CA ARG A 56 2.36 -4.74 -17.87
C ARG A 56 0.97 -4.40 -17.40
N TRP A 57 0.13 -5.40 -17.29
CA TRP A 57 -1.18 -5.24 -16.66
C TRP A 57 -1.05 -5.70 -15.21
N ILE A 58 -1.28 -4.79 -14.28
CA ILE A 58 -1.14 -5.10 -12.85
C ILE A 58 -2.45 -4.84 -12.14
N ALA A 59 -2.71 -5.63 -11.09
CA ALA A 59 -3.95 -5.52 -10.32
C ALA A 59 -3.95 -4.26 -9.48
N LEU A 60 -5.07 -3.53 -9.51
CA LEU A 60 -5.27 -2.35 -8.68
C LEU A 60 -6.18 -2.71 -7.52
N ILE A 61 -5.75 -2.37 -6.31
CA ILE A 61 -6.40 -2.78 -5.08
C ILE A 61 -6.85 -1.56 -4.27
N SER A 62 -8.04 -1.66 -3.68
CA SER A 62 -8.47 -0.74 -2.64
C SER A 62 -8.17 -1.38 -1.30
N PHE A 63 -7.19 -0.86 -0.59
CA PHE A 63 -6.81 -1.37 0.72
C PHE A 63 -7.97 -1.21 1.72
N GLU A 64 -8.65 -0.07 1.66
CA GLU A 64 -9.79 0.20 2.53
C GLU A 64 -10.86 -0.90 2.37
N SER A 65 -11.19 -1.22 1.13
CA SER A 65 -12.20 -2.24 0.86
C SER A 65 -11.69 -3.63 1.25
N ALA A 66 -10.41 -3.90 1.05
CA ALA A 66 -9.83 -5.18 1.45
C ALA A 66 -9.89 -5.39 2.96
N CYS A 67 -9.90 -4.30 3.72
CA CYS A 67 -10.05 -4.34 5.18
C CYS A 67 -11.51 -4.29 5.61
N GLY A 68 -12.46 -4.39 4.68
CA GLY A 68 -13.89 -4.37 5.01
C GLY A 68 -14.56 -3.02 4.90
N GLY A 69 -13.83 -1.99 4.48
CA GLY A 69 -14.39 -0.66 4.31
C GLY A 69 -14.90 -0.41 2.90
N ARG A 70 -14.90 0.82 2.48
CA ARG A 70 -15.42 1.25 1.18
C ARG A 70 -14.35 1.88 0.34
N THR A 71 -14.42 1.67 -0.96
CA THR A 71 -13.53 2.34 -1.90
C THR A 71 -14.01 3.77 -2.14
N VAL A 72 -13.06 4.71 -2.03
CA VAL A 72 -13.30 6.11 -2.35
C VAL A 72 -12.27 6.51 -3.40
N ILE A 73 -12.72 7.20 -4.45
CA ILE A 73 -11.80 7.74 -5.45
C ILE A 73 -11.96 9.25 -5.40
N GLY A 74 -11.09 9.91 -4.64
CA GLY A 74 -11.14 11.33 -4.46
C GLY A 74 -10.51 12.08 -5.62
N GLU A 75 -10.59 13.40 -5.56
CA GLU A 75 -10.07 14.25 -6.62
C GLU A 75 -8.55 14.18 -6.77
N ARG A 76 -7.85 13.81 -5.71
CA ARG A 76 -6.39 13.71 -5.72
C ARG A 76 -5.90 12.29 -5.76
N ALA A 77 -6.77 11.35 -6.15
CA ALA A 77 -6.41 9.96 -6.20
C ALA A 77 -5.22 9.72 -7.11
N ARG A 78 -4.35 8.81 -6.68
CA ARG A 78 -3.16 8.39 -7.40
C ARG A 78 -3.04 6.88 -7.24
N ILE A 79 -2.08 6.32 -7.92
CA ILE A 79 -1.79 4.90 -7.81
C ILE A 79 -0.33 4.74 -7.42
N VAL A 80 -0.08 3.91 -6.42
CA VAL A 80 1.28 3.54 -6.02
C VAL A 80 1.53 2.13 -6.49
N VAL A 81 2.55 1.94 -7.32
CA VAL A 81 2.95 0.61 -7.77
C VAL A 81 3.91 0.05 -6.74
N LEU A 82 3.58 -1.13 -6.25
CA LEU A 82 4.37 -1.81 -5.21
C LEU A 82 5.13 -2.98 -5.80
N ASN A 83 6.33 -3.19 -5.29
CA ASN A 83 7.09 -4.40 -5.58
C ASN A 83 6.50 -5.53 -4.76
N ALA A 84 6.20 -6.66 -5.39
CA ALA A 84 5.74 -7.83 -4.65
C ALA A 84 6.92 -8.48 -3.96
N LEU A 85 6.69 -8.98 -2.75
CA LEU A 85 7.75 -9.52 -1.90
C LEU A 85 7.73 -11.03 -1.78
N GLY A 86 6.67 -11.66 -2.28
CA GLY A 86 6.45 -13.10 -2.07
C GLY A 86 7.22 -14.03 -2.97
N GLY A 87 7.95 -13.50 -3.96
CA GLY A 87 8.73 -14.33 -4.86
C GLY A 87 7.91 -15.14 -5.86
N ARG A 88 6.64 -14.83 -6.04
CA ARG A 88 5.79 -15.54 -7.00
C ARG A 88 6.09 -15.08 -8.42
N PRO A 89 6.33 -16.00 -9.36
CA PRO A 89 6.63 -15.60 -10.75
C PRO A 89 5.48 -14.85 -11.42
N GLU A 90 4.25 -15.18 -11.06
CA GLU A 90 3.07 -14.56 -11.69
C GLU A 90 2.66 -13.26 -11.05
N LEU A 91 3.28 -12.87 -9.95
CA LEU A 91 2.92 -11.63 -9.25
C LEU A 91 4.17 -10.89 -8.83
N LYS A 92 4.65 -9.99 -9.68
CA LYS A 92 5.85 -9.21 -9.41
C LYS A 92 5.54 -7.80 -8.94
N PHE A 93 4.38 -7.28 -9.32
CA PHE A 93 3.95 -5.93 -8.96
C PHE A 93 2.47 -5.93 -8.67
N MET A 94 2.05 -5.03 -7.81
CA MET A 94 0.63 -4.77 -7.59
C MET A 94 0.46 -3.27 -7.39
N ALA A 95 -0.75 -2.77 -7.59
CA ALA A 95 -1.01 -1.34 -7.51
C ALA A 95 -2.01 -1.07 -6.40
N LEU A 96 -1.81 0.04 -5.72
CA LEU A 96 -2.63 0.43 -4.58
C LEU A 96 -3.22 1.81 -4.83
N LEU A 97 -4.52 1.93 -4.65
CA LEU A 97 -5.19 3.23 -4.75
C LEU A 97 -4.84 4.06 -3.53
N VAL A 98 -4.36 5.29 -3.75
CA VAL A 98 -4.09 6.24 -2.68
C VAL A 98 -4.84 7.54 -2.98
N GLN A 99 -5.04 8.36 -1.96
CA GLN A 99 -5.86 9.55 -2.07
C GLN A 99 -5.04 10.83 -2.15
N GLY A 100 -3.77 10.73 -2.39
CA GLY A 100 -2.91 11.89 -2.52
C GLY A 100 -1.47 11.47 -2.72
N ILE A 101 -0.57 12.44 -2.72
CA ILE A 101 0.85 12.20 -2.94
C ILE A 101 1.47 11.69 -1.64
N PRO A 102 2.19 10.55 -1.69
CA PRO A 102 2.89 10.04 -0.52
C PRO A 102 3.94 11.03 -0.01
N ARG A 103 4.17 11.01 1.29
CA ARG A 103 5.18 11.86 1.92
C ARG A 103 6.25 10.96 2.53
N SER A 104 7.50 11.42 2.45
CA SER A 104 8.59 10.65 3.05
C SER A 104 8.67 10.91 4.55
N CYS A 105 9.17 9.93 5.27
CA CYS A 105 9.43 10.04 6.69
C CYS A 105 10.64 9.19 7.02
N LYS A 106 11.24 9.40 8.17
CA LYS A 106 12.38 8.60 8.60
C LYS A 106 11.89 7.39 9.37
N LEU A 107 12.44 6.23 9.03
CA LEU A 107 12.19 5.00 9.76
C LEU A 107 13.40 4.75 10.65
N ASP A 108 13.30 5.20 11.88
CA ASP A 108 14.43 5.05 12.82
C ASP A 108 13.94 4.45 14.13
N SER A 109 14.83 4.34 15.08
CA SER A 109 14.49 3.75 16.37
C SER A 109 13.57 4.61 17.21
N GLN A 110 13.25 5.81 16.75
CA GLN A 110 12.33 6.71 17.45
C GLN A 110 10.87 6.42 17.14
N LEU A 111 10.59 5.61 16.14
CA LEU A 111 9.21 5.25 15.85
C LEU A 111 8.67 4.37 16.98
N SER A 112 7.52 4.76 17.50
CA SER A 112 6.91 4.06 18.62
C SER A 112 5.70 3.28 18.16
N TYR A 113 5.63 2.01 18.50
CA TYR A 113 4.44 1.22 18.25
C TYR A 113 3.31 1.69 19.14
N VAL A 114 2.10 1.66 18.60
CA VAL A 114 0.91 2.11 19.29
C VAL A 114 -0.05 0.93 19.40
N ASP A 115 -0.62 0.76 20.60
CA ASP A 115 -1.53 -0.35 20.86
C ASP A 115 -2.95 0.09 20.52
N VAL A 116 -3.34 -0.09 19.27
CA VAL A 116 -4.69 0.21 18.79
C VAL A 116 -5.19 -1.00 18.00
N PRO A 117 -6.50 -1.15 17.82
CA PRO A 117 -7.02 -2.28 17.03
C PRO A 117 -6.49 -2.26 15.60
N LEU A 118 -6.16 -3.43 15.09
CA LEU A 118 -5.65 -3.58 13.74
C LEU A 118 -6.70 -4.26 12.86
N ALA A 119 -6.82 -3.78 11.63
CA ALA A 119 -7.67 -4.41 10.63
C ALA A 119 -6.97 -5.66 10.07
N ALA A 120 -7.70 -6.41 9.26
CA ALA A 120 -7.23 -7.72 8.79
C ALA A 120 -5.90 -7.69 8.04
N LEU A 121 -5.59 -6.62 7.33
CA LEU A 121 -4.36 -6.53 6.55
C LEU A 121 -3.35 -5.56 7.15
N GLU A 122 -3.50 -5.26 8.42
CA GLU A 122 -2.57 -4.39 9.14
C GLU A 122 -1.76 -5.21 10.12
N LYS A 123 -0.44 -5.02 10.11
CA LYS A 123 0.47 -5.74 10.99
C LYS A 123 0.76 -4.98 12.27
N ALA A 124 0.75 -3.67 12.22
CA ALA A 124 1.14 -2.84 13.36
C ALA A 124 0.65 -1.42 13.14
N ALA A 125 0.67 -0.65 14.21
CA ALA A 125 0.41 0.78 14.16
C ALA A 125 1.60 1.48 14.79
N VAL A 126 2.00 2.60 14.22
CA VAL A 126 3.13 3.37 14.73
C VAL A 126 2.75 4.84 14.80
N GLN A 127 3.35 5.55 15.76
CA GLN A 127 3.16 6.99 15.89
C GLN A 127 4.20 7.67 15.01
N VAL A 128 3.74 8.48 14.07
CA VAL A 128 4.62 9.26 13.22
C VAL A 128 4.21 10.72 13.36
N ALA A 129 5.04 11.52 14.01
CA ALA A 129 4.70 12.89 14.36
C ALA A 129 3.37 12.91 15.14
N GLU A 130 2.35 13.57 14.63
CA GLU A 130 1.10 13.68 15.34
C GLU A 130 0.02 12.72 14.85
N GLN A 131 0.38 11.75 14.04
CA GLN A 131 -0.61 10.82 13.51
C GLN A 131 -0.20 9.38 13.75
N VAL A 132 -1.18 8.49 13.71
CA VAL A 132 -0.95 7.05 13.77
C VAL A 132 -0.99 6.53 12.33
N ALA A 133 0.08 5.83 11.94
CA ALA A 133 0.15 5.19 10.64
C ALA A 133 0.10 3.69 10.81
N LYS A 134 -0.47 2.98 9.84
CA LYS A 134 -0.60 1.53 9.90
C LYS A 134 0.42 0.89 8.97
N VAL A 135 1.06 -0.16 9.48
CA VAL A 135 2.00 -0.96 8.69
C VAL A 135 1.18 -2.05 7.99
N PRO A 136 1.09 -2.04 6.65
CA PRO A 136 0.30 -3.05 5.96
C PRO A 136 1.03 -4.38 5.92
N ASP A 137 0.25 -5.46 5.90
CA ASP A 137 0.78 -6.79 5.70
C ASP A 137 0.81 -7.06 4.20
N LEU A 138 1.91 -6.71 3.55
CA LEU A 138 2.02 -6.80 2.10
C LEU A 138 1.98 -8.23 1.60
N LEU A 139 2.53 -9.17 2.36
CA LEU A 139 2.47 -10.59 1.97
C LEU A 139 1.03 -11.11 2.03
N ALA A 140 0.27 -10.70 3.04
CA ALA A 140 -1.14 -11.08 3.13
C ALA A 140 -1.94 -10.47 1.98
N LEU A 141 -1.61 -9.25 1.57
CA LEU A 141 -2.27 -8.60 0.45
C LEU A 141 -1.99 -9.35 -0.85
N GLU A 142 -0.74 -9.79 -1.07
CA GLU A 142 -0.41 -10.62 -2.23
C GLU A 142 -1.18 -11.92 -2.22
N GLU A 143 -1.28 -12.55 -1.05
CA GLU A 143 -2.02 -13.79 -0.89
C GLU A 143 -3.49 -13.59 -1.25
N LEU A 144 -4.07 -12.48 -0.83
CA LEU A 144 -5.44 -12.15 -1.15
C LEU A 144 -5.63 -12.04 -2.66
N LEU A 145 -4.69 -11.41 -3.36
CA LEU A 145 -4.73 -11.30 -4.81
C LEU A 145 -4.68 -12.66 -5.48
N VAL A 146 -3.77 -13.51 -5.05
CA VAL A 146 -3.59 -14.81 -5.66
C VAL A 146 -4.80 -15.71 -5.44
N GLN A 147 -5.38 -15.67 -4.26
CA GLN A 147 -6.51 -16.54 -3.91
C GLN A 147 -7.86 -15.94 -4.30
N GLY A 148 -7.99 -14.64 -4.32
CA GLY A 148 -9.26 -13.99 -4.53
C GLY A 148 -9.65 -13.77 -5.98
N LEU A 149 -8.74 -14.06 -6.90
CA LEU A 149 -9.01 -13.91 -8.34
C LEU A 149 -8.80 -15.24 -9.12
#